data_7798e7adc35846b8760695b9304ba083
#
_entry.id   7798e7adc35846b8760695b9304ba083
#
_cell.length_a   1.000
_cell.length_b   1.000
_cell.length_c   1.000
_cell.angle_alpha   90.00
_cell.angle_beta   90.00
_cell.angle_gamma   90.00
#
_symmetry.space_group_name_H-M   'P 1'
#
loop_
_entity.id
_entity.type
_entity.pdbx_description
1 polymer ?
#
loop_
_entity_poly.entity_id
_entity_poly.type
_entity_poly.pdbx_seq_one_letter_code
_entity_poly.pdbx_strand_id
1 'polypeptide(L)'
;MGRVKPLDPRLLRHARSARVHIIVTAVLGLLTAALVIAQALLISHAVSPVVLGTQDLHGVLPLIVALLGVVAVRAGVVALRESLAHRAAEGAIRELREEVLTRAEELGPRWRARHGADTATLVTRGLDDLVPYFVKFLPQLLLVVTVTPLALGTVLVLDFWSAFIAAAVIPLIPLFMVLIGRFTQDSSNRKLASMERLGSQLLDLMAGLPTLRGLGREDGPREHLRRLGKENTRTTMATLRVAFLSGGVLEFLTTLSVALVAVEVGMRLVHGSIPLTTGLAVIMLAPEVFEPLRQVGAQFHASANGVAAAEAAFEVIEAPAPEHGDTPAPDPASTDIVLEGLSVAARGVWAPADLDAVIHPGELVALTGPSGSGKTTTVMVLLGLEPATRGRVLLRPTGYEGGPGSGTTPDPGPGLDLAEVSPTSWWSHATWVPQAPTILPGTLRENVLGDAGSAREVPDAKLASAAQATGLDQVVATLQQGWETPVGQGGVGLSVGQRQRLALTRALLDDSDLVVLDEPTAHLDAVSEGVVVRTIRAMRDAGRTVVVIAHRAAVVAAADRVIEVRTRAATPEEIRHWPVLGEVETLGDVRVELPGLLDPALVAPTAPQAGSTPPDGDGTDPHRTPDSEGGRQ
;
A
#
# COMPACT_ATOMS: atom_id res chain seq x y z
N MET A 1 -15.66 2.67 10.20
CA MET A 1 -15.79 2.79 8.74
C MET A 1 -16.52 4.07 8.40
N GLY A 2 -15.81 5.11 8.01
CA GLY A 2 -16.36 6.37 7.54
C GLY A 2 -17.20 6.11 6.29
N ARG A 3 -18.36 6.76 6.21
CA ARG A 3 -19.20 6.76 5.00
C ARG A 3 -18.37 7.33 3.85
N VAL A 4 -17.94 6.47 2.93
CA VAL A 4 -17.30 6.88 1.67
C VAL A 4 -18.22 7.89 0.99
N LYS A 5 -17.79 9.16 0.94
CA LYS A 5 -18.52 10.20 0.22
C LYS A 5 -18.23 10.04 -1.28
N PRO A 6 -19.23 10.11 -2.15
CA PRO A 6 -19.05 9.98 -3.60
C PRO A 6 -18.03 10.97 -4.20
N LEU A 7 -17.80 12.08 -3.52
CA LEU A 7 -16.77 13.08 -3.78
C LEU A 7 -15.97 13.26 -2.48
N ASP A 8 -14.78 12.65 -2.39
CA ASP A 8 -13.89 12.86 -1.26
C ASP A 8 -13.10 14.17 -1.49
N PRO A 9 -13.23 15.17 -0.57
CA PRO A 9 -12.49 16.43 -0.69
C PRO A 9 -10.97 16.25 -0.69
N ARG A 10 -10.47 15.14 -0.13
CA ARG A 10 -9.04 14.81 -0.09
C ARG A 10 -8.48 14.57 -1.49
N LEU A 11 -9.23 13.87 -2.37
CA LEU A 11 -8.85 13.71 -3.78
C LEU A 11 -8.66 15.06 -4.49
N LEU A 12 -9.51 16.04 -4.14
CA LEU A 12 -9.41 17.39 -4.69
C LEU A 12 -8.23 18.18 -4.12
N ARG A 13 -7.77 17.83 -2.91
CA ARG A 13 -6.64 18.49 -2.25
C ARG A 13 -5.31 17.98 -2.78
N HIS A 14 -5.15 16.67 -2.91
CA HIS A 14 -3.91 15.99 -3.27
C HIS A 14 -3.70 15.81 -4.80
N ALA A 15 -4.78 15.80 -5.62
CA ALA A 15 -4.67 15.67 -7.07
C ALA A 15 -5.08 16.97 -7.80
N ARG A 16 -4.11 17.75 -8.26
CA ARG A 16 -4.37 18.98 -9.05
C ARG A 16 -5.05 18.65 -10.39
N SER A 17 -4.62 17.56 -11.01
CA SER A 17 -5.20 17.06 -12.27
C SER A 17 -6.69 16.77 -12.14
N ALA A 18 -7.15 16.26 -10.99
CA ALA A 18 -8.56 15.99 -10.73
C ALA A 18 -9.43 17.26 -10.67
N ARG A 19 -8.92 18.36 -10.11
CA ARG A 19 -9.67 19.64 -10.03
C ARG A 19 -9.98 20.23 -11.39
N VAL A 20 -8.97 20.31 -12.26
CA VAL A 20 -9.13 20.81 -13.63
C VAL A 20 -10.09 19.94 -14.41
N HIS A 21 -9.96 18.63 -14.26
CA HIS A 21 -10.85 17.65 -14.92
C HIS A 21 -12.31 17.85 -14.54
N ILE A 22 -12.64 18.06 -13.28
CA ILE A 22 -14.02 18.26 -12.81
C ILE A 22 -14.64 19.49 -13.48
N ILE A 23 -13.93 20.62 -13.51
CA ILE A 23 -14.41 21.85 -14.14
C ILE A 23 -14.66 21.64 -15.64
N VAL A 24 -13.67 21.08 -16.35
CA VAL A 24 -13.76 20.82 -17.79
C VAL A 24 -14.90 19.84 -18.09
N THR A 25 -15.04 18.79 -17.30
CA THR A 25 -16.12 17.80 -17.48
C THR A 25 -17.50 18.42 -17.21
N ALA A 26 -17.63 19.30 -16.22
CA ALA A 26 -18.89 20.01 -15.96
C ALA A 26 -19.28 20.92 -17.15
N VAL A 27 -18.31 21.66 -17.72
CA VAL A 27 -18.56 22.52 -18.89
C VAL A 27 -18.92 21.67 -20.12
N LEU A 28 -18.18 20.60 -20.42
CA LEU A 28 -18.47 19.70 -21.53
C LEU A 28 -19.80 18.95 -21.30
N GLY A 29 -20.15 18.66 -20.04
CA GLY A 29 -21.45 18.11 -19.66
C GLY A 29 -22.62 19.05 -19.99
N LEU A 30 -22.49 20.32 -19.63
CA LEU A 30 -23.49 21.35 -19.96
C LEU A 30 -23.66 21.51 -21.49
N LEU A 31 -22.54 21.52 -22.22
CA LEU A 31 -22.57 21.57 -23.69
C LEU A 31 -23.23 20.32 -24.28
N THR A 32 -22.92 19.13 -23.74
CA THR A 32 -23.58 17.88 -24.13
C THR A 32 -25.08 17.95 -23.91
N ALA A 33 -25.56 18.48 -22.76
CA ALA A 33 -26.98 18.66 -22.46
C ALA A 33 -27.67 19.56 -23.49
N ALA A 34 -27.05 20.71 -23.80
CA ALA A 34 -27.58 21.63 -24.79
C ALA A 34 -27.68 20.99 -26.21
N LEU A 35 -26.67 20.21 -26.62
CA LEU A 35 -26.66 19.49 -27.89
C LEU A 35 -27.71 18.38 -27.94
N VAL A 36 -27.94 17.67 -26.84
CA VAL A 36 -29.00 16.64 -26.73
C VAL A 36 -30.38 17.27 -26.90
N ILE A 37 -30.64 18.40 -26.22
CA ILE A 37 -31.91 19.14 -26.33
C ILE A 37 -32.08 19.65 -27.75
N ALA A 38 -31.06 20.28 -28.32
CA ALA A 38 -31.08 20.76 -29.71
C ALA A 38 -31.37 19.63 -30.71
N GLN A 39 -30.75 18.47 -30.51
CA GLN A 39 -30.99 17.27 -31.32
C GLN A 39 -32.45 16.82 -31.24
N ALA A 40 -33.06 16.71 -30.04
CA ALA A 40 -34.43 16.30 -29.86
C ALA A 40 -35.42 17.29 -30.48
N LEU A 41 -35.17 18.59 -30.30
CA LEU A 41 -36.00 19.64 -30.89
C LEU A 41 -35.87 19.68 -32.42
N LEU A 42 -34.68 19.55 -32.98
CA LEU A 42 -34.50 19.54 -34.44
C LEU A 42 -35.19 18.33 -35.08
N ILE A 43 -35.10 17.14 -34.48
CA ILE A 43 -35.78 15.95 -34.97
C ILE A 43 -37.30 16.16 -34.91
N SER A 44 -37.82 16.65 -33.80
CA SER A 44 -39.28 16.86 -33.66
C SER A 44 -39.84 17.88 -34.65
N HIS A 45 -39.09 18.98 -34.94
CA HIS A 45 -39.45 19.98 -35.91
C HIS A 45 -39.25 19.54 -37.36
N ALA A 46 -38.32 18.63 -37.62
CA ALA A 46 -38.11 18.07 -38.96
C ALA A 46 -39.16 16.99 -39.29
N VAL A 47 -39.50 16.13 -38.34
CA VAL A 47 -40.39 14.97 -38.56
C VAL A 47 -41.87 15.38 -38.56
N SER A 48 -42.30 16.25 -37.61
CA SER A 48 -43.68 16.59 -37.41
C SER A 48 -44.35 17.21 -38.68
N PRO A 49 -43.78 18.19 -39.39
CA PRO A 49 -44.39 18.77 -40.59
C PRO A 49 -44.52 17.78 -41.76
N VAL A 50 -43.52 16.88 -41.88
CA VAL A 50 -43.53 15.83 -42.91
C VAL A 50 -44.61 14.81 -42.66
N VAL A 51 -44.78 14.35 -41.40
CA VAL A 51 -45.83 13.40 -41.01
C VAL A 51 -47.22 14.01 -41.17
N LEU A 52 -47.39 15.28 -40.86
CA LEU A 52 -48.66 15.99 -41.03
C LEU A 52 -48.95 16.42 -42.49
N GLY A 53 -48.02 16.17 -43.44
CA GLY A 53 -48.16 16.54 -44.83
C GLY A 53 -48.14 18.04 -45.10
N THR A 54 -47.65 18.86 -44.15
CA THR A 54 -47.60 20.33 -44.26
C THR A 54 -46.35 20.85 -44.95
N GLN A 55 -45.27 20.04 -44.99
CA GLN A 55 -44.03 20.34 -45.70
C GLN A 55 -43.45 19.09 -46.37
N ASP A 56 -42.79 19.31 -47.55
CA ASP A 56 -42.06 18.28 -48.24
C ASP A 56 -40.64 18.11 -47.65
N LEU A 57 -39.95 17.02 -48.01
CA LEU A 57 -38.56 16.76 -47.64
C LEU A 57 -37.60 17.92 -47.96
N HIS A 58 -37.84 18.67 -49.02
CA HIS A 58 -37.04 19.84 -49.41
C HIS A 58 -37.19 21.00 -48.40
N GLY A 59 -38.36 21.19 -47.81
CA GLY A 59 -38.62 22.21 -46.80
C GLY A 59 -37.93 21.98 -45.48
N VAL A 60 -37.69 20.71 -45.11
CA VAL A 60 -37.04 20.31 -43.85
C VAL A 60 -35.53 20.05 -44.02
N LEU A 61 -34.98 20.11 -45.23
CA LEU A 61 -33.55 19.87 -45.51
C LEU A 61 -32.60 20.72 -44.66
N PRO A 62 -32.85 22.04 -44.41
CA PRO A 62 -32.00 22.84 -43.53
C PRO A 62 -31.96 22.30 -42.08
N LEU A 63 -33.09 21.77 -41.57
CA LEU A 63 -33.17 21.18 -40.22
C LEU A 63 -32.37 19.87 -40.17
N ILE A 64 -32.41 19.08 -41.26
CA ILE A 64 -31.62 17.84 -41.35
C ILE A 64 -30.12 18.15 -41.38
N VAL A 65 -29.68 19.16 -42.13
CA VAL A 65 -28.27 19.61 -42.18
C VAL A 65 -27.84 20.13 -40.80
N ALA A 66 -28.68 20.93 -40.14
CA ALA A 66 -28.41 21.40 -38.78
C ALA A 66 -28.30 20.22 -37.78
N LEU A 67 -29.19 19.23 -37.92
CA LEU A 67 -29.15 18.02 -37.10
C LEU A 67 -27.83 17.24 -37.29
N LEU A 68 -27.39 17.04 -38.51
CA LEU A 68 -26.10 16.39 -38.81
C LEU A 68 -24.93 17.18 -38.19
N GLY A 69 -24.97 18.51 -38.24
CA GLY A 69 -24.00 19.38 -37.57
C GLY A 69 -24.01 19.18 -36.04
N VAL A 70 -25.18 19.18 -35.43
CA VAL A 70 -25.32 18.96 -33.97
C VAL A 70 -24.81 17.57 -33.57
N VAL A 71 -25.13 16.51 -34.31
CA VAL A 71 -24.64 15.16 -34.06
C VAL A 71 -23.11 15.07 -34.18
N ALA A 72 -22.54 15.67 -35.20
CA ALA A 72 -21.08 15.70 -35.40
C ALA A 72 -20.37 16.44 -34.27
N VAL A 73 -20.89 17.60 -33.84
CA VAL A 73 -20.34 18.37 -32.72
C VAL A 73 -20.49 17.56 -31.41
N ARG A 74 -21.66 16.92 -31.17
CA ARG A 74 -21.88 16.06 -30.01
C ARG A 74 -20.87 14.91 -29.96
N ALA A 75 -20.63 14.22 -31.07
CA ALA A 75 -19.64 13.17 -31.17
C ALA A 75 -18.23 13.66 -30.82
N GLY A 76 -17.85 14.83 -31.34
CA GLY A 76 -16.57 15.48 -31.01
C GLY A 76 -16.44 15.84 -29.52
N VAL A 77 -17.49 16.39 -28.91
CA VAL A 77 -17.52 16.74 -27.48
C VAL A 77 -17.40 15.50 -26.61
N VAL A 78 -18.10 14.41 -26.94
CA VAL A 78 -18.02 13.14 -26.21
C VAL A 78 -16.62 12.55 -26.30
N ALA A 79 -16.04 12.47 -27.50
CA ALA A 79 -14.67 11.97 -27.70
C ALA A 79 -13.63 12.82 -26.96
N LEU A 80 -13.78 14.14 -26.98
CA LEU A 80 -12.91 15.06 -26.23
C LEU A 80 -13.03 14.81 -24.71
N ARG A 81 -14.24 14.69 -24.20
CA ARG A 81 -14.49 14.43 -22.78
C ARG A 81 -13.85 13.12 -22.32
N GLU A 82 -14.00 12.04 -23.09
CA GLU A 82 -13.40 10.74 -22.75
C GLU A 82 -11.86 10.79 -22.78
N SER A 83 -11.28 11.43 -23.80
CA SER A 83 -9.81 11.56 -23.90
C SER A 83 -9.22 12.38 -22.75
N LEU A 84 -9.89 13.47 -22.36
CA LEU A 84 -9.47 14.29 -21.22
C LEU A 84 -9.65 13.57 -19.90
N ALA A 85 -10.71 12.75 -19.75
CA ALA A 85 -10.94 11.94 -18.54
C ALA A 85 -9.83 10.92 -18.32
N HIS A 86 -9.36 10.22 -19.36
CA HIS A 86 -8.25 9.28 -19.26
C HIS A 86 -6.94 9.97 -18.84
N ARG A 87 -6.60 11.09 -19.50
CA ARG A 87 -5.39 11.86 -19.15
C ARG A 87 -5.42 12.38 -17.71
N ALA A 88 -6.58 12.81 -17.25
CA ALA A 88 -6.74 13.29 -15.87
C ALA A 88 -6.63 12.15 -14.86
N ALA A 89 -7.18 10.97 -15.18
CA ALA A 89 -7.04 9.78 -14.34
C ALA A 89 -5.58 9.36 -14.20
N GLU A 90 -4.84 9.27 -15.32
CA GLU A 90 -3.42 8.96 -15.31
C GLU A 90 -2.59 9.99 -14.53
N GLY A 91 -2.91 11.29 -14.68
CA GLY A 91 -2.28 12.35 -13.91
C GLY A 91 -2.51 12.23 -12.41
N ALA A 92 -3.77 12.04 -11.99
CA ALA A 92 -4.13 11.90 -10.59
C ALA A 92 -3.52 10.64 -9.95
N ILE A 93 -3.51 9.52 -10.67
CA ILE A 93 -2.89 8.27 -10.20
C ILE A 93 -1.38 8.45 -10.04
N ARG A 94 -0.72 9.14 -10.95
CA ARG A 94 0.72 9.43 -10.86
C ARG A 94 1.02 10.30 -9.65
N GLU A 95 0.29 11.40 -9.45
CA GLU A 95 0.44 12.30 -8.31
C GLU A 95 0.28 11.55 -6.98
N LEU A 96 -0.78 10.74 -6.84
CA LEU A 96 -1.00 9.93 -5.63
C LEU A 96 0.07 8.85 -5.44
N ARG A 97 0.55 8.24 -6.52
CA ARG A 97 1.61 7.21 -6.45
C ARG A 97 2.92 7.79 -5.95
N GLU A 98 3.31 8.96 -6.45
CA GLU A 98 4.50 9.69 -6.00
C GLU A 98 4.37 10.07 -4.52
N GLU A 99 3.21 10.60 -4.11
CA GLU A 99 2.97 11.03 -2.72
C GLU A 99 2.97 9.84 -1.75
N VAL A 100 2.33 8.71 -2.12
CA VAL A 100 2.36 7.47 -1.32
C VAL A 100 3.78 6.92 -1.17
N LEU A 101 4.58 6.92 -2.26
CA LEU A 101 5.95 6.44 -2.21
C LEU A 101 6.83 7.32 -1.34
N THR A 102 6.76 8.64 -1.52
CA THR A 102 7.50 9.61 -0.71
C THR A 102 7.14 9.46 0.76
N ARG A 103 5.83 9.35 1.06
CA ARG A 103 5.39 9.18 2.45
C ARG A 103 5.80 7.85 3.06
N ALA A 104 5.74 6.76 2.29
CA ALA A 104 6.20 5.45 2.75
C ALA A 104 7.72 5.42 3.03
N GLU A 105 8.50 6.27 2.36
CA GLU A 105 9.92 6.47 2.61
C GLU A 105 10.14 7.22 3.93
N GLU A 106 9.42 8.31 4.16
CA GLU A 106 9.45 9.11 5.39
C GLU A 106 9.02 8.33 6.64
N LEU A 107 8.06 7.40 6.50
CA LEU A 107 7.55 6.56 7.60
C LEU A 107 8.57 5.52 8.12
N GLY A 108 9.67 5.33 7.40
CA GLY A 108 10.81 4.55 7.84
C GLY A 108 10.68 3.02 7.68
N PRO A 109 11.79 2.30 7.98
CA PRO A 109 11.90 0.86 7.68
C PRO A 109 10.97 -0.01 8.53
N ARG A 110 10.69 0.37 9.79
CA ARG A 110 9.81 -0.39 10.68
C ARG A 110 8.36 -0.39 10.21
N TRP A 111 7.88 0.76 9.75
CA TRP A 111 6.55 0.89 9.16
C TRP A 111 6.46 0.06 7.86
N ARG A 112 7.49 0.18 6.99
CA ARG A 112 7.56 -0.60 5.74
C ARG A 112 7.62 -2.11 5.97
N ALA A 113 8.28 -2.58 7.04
CA ALA A 113 8.30 -4.00 7.38
C ALA A 113 6.89 -4.55 7.71
N ARG A 114 5.97 -3.73 8.20
CA ARG A 114 4.59 -4.11 8.52
C ARG A 114 3.63 -3.91 7.34
N HIS A 115 3.77 -2.81 6.60
CA HIS A 115 2.80 -2.35 5.59
C HIS A 115 3.35 -2.38 4.16
N GLY A 116 4.62 -2.73 3.96
CA GLY A 116 5.29 -2.63 2.66
C GLY A 116 4.66 -3.50 1.58
N ALA A 117 4.19 -4.70 1.90
CA ALA A 117 3.54 -5.58 0.93
C ALA A 117 2.21 -4.99 0.45
N ASP A 118 1.41 -4.45 1.38
CA ASP A 118 0.12 -3.82 1.08
C ASP A 118 0.33 -2.53 0.30
N THR A 119 1.30 -1.70 0.71
CA THR A 119 1.69 -0.47 0.01
C THR A 119 2.21 -0.76 -1.39
N ALA A 120 3.05 -1.79 -1.57
CA ALA A 120 3.53 -2.20 -2.89
C ALA A 120 2.37 -2.65 -3.80
N THR A 121 1.40 -3.40 -3.27
CA THR A 121 0.20 -3.82 -3.99
C THR A 121 -0.68 -2.62 -4.35
N LEU A 122 -0.85 -1.67 -3.42
CA LEU A 122 -1.58 -0.43 -3.63
C LEU A 122 -0.96 0.40 -4.76
N VAL A 123 0.34 0.63 -4.73
CA VAL A 123 1.08 1.45 -5.71
C VAL A 123 1.13 0.80 -7.09
N THR A 124 1.25 -0.54 -7.17
CA THR A 124 1.40 -1.25 -8.44
C THR A 124 0.08 -1.56 -9.14
N ARG A 125 -1.00 -1.81 -8.39
CA ARG A 125 -2.31 -2.21 -8.93
C ARG A 125 -3.49 -1.46 -8.32
N GLY A 126 -3.46 -1.24 -7.00
CA GLY A 126 -4.62 -0.69 -6.29
C GLY A 126 -5.04 0.68 -6.81
N LEU A 127 -4.08 1.58 -7.09
CA LEU A 127 -4.37 2.90 -7.63
C LEU A 127 -4.93 2.89 -9.05
N ASP A 128 -4.72 1.83 -9.84
CA ASP A 128 -5.30 1.72 -11.19
C ASP A 128 -6.83 1.53 -11.14
N ASP A 129 -7.38 1.05 -10.02
CA ASP A 129 -8.82 0.98 -9.78
C ASP A 129 -9.50 2.36 -9.68
N LEU A 130 -8.73 3.45 -9.60
CA LEU A 130 -9.22 4.83 -9.71
C LEU A 130 -9.61 5.22 -11.14
N VAL A 131 -9.13 4.52 -12.19
CA VAL A 131 -9.47 4.83 -13.59
C VAL A 131 -10.99 4.81 -13.82
N PRO A 132 -11.76 3.76 -13.44
CA PRO A 132 -13.21 3.75 -13.58
C PRO A 132 -13.90 4.89 -12.81
N TYR A 133 -13.37 5.29 -11.66
CA TYR A 133 -13.90 6.41 -10.89
C TYR A 133 -13.80 7.73 -11.67
N PHE A 134 -12.60 8.08 -12.19
CA PHE A 134 -12.39 9.33 -12.91
C PHE A 134 -12.99 9.34 -14.32
N VAL A 135 -12.95 8.21 -15.04
CA VAL A 135 -13.36 8.15 -16.45
C VAL A 135 -14.86 7.91 -16.58
N LYS A 136 -15.46 7.11 -15.70
CA LYS A 136 -16.86 6.69 -15.83
C LYS A 136 -17.78 7.29 -14.77
N PHE A 137 -17.45 7.13 -13.49
CA PHE A 137 -18.37 7.51 -12.41
C PHE A 137 -18.46 9.03 -12.21
N LEU A 138 -17.34 9.72 -12.06
CA LEU A 138 -17.31 11.16 -11.81
C LEU A 138 -17.96 11.98 -12.94
N PRO A 139 -17.72 11.72 -14.23
CA PRO A 139 -18.44 12.39 -15.31
C PRO A 139 -19.95 12.16 -15.27
N GLN A 140 -20.40 10.94 -14.95
CA GLN A 140 -21.83 10.66 -14.87
C GLN A 140 -22.49 11.40 -13.69
N LEU A 141 -21.82 11.50 -12.56
CA LEU A 141 -22.29 12.28 -11.42
C LEU A 141 -22.49 13.76 -11.80
N LEU A 142 -21.53 14.33 -12.56
CA LEU A 142 -21.65 15.70 -13.06
C LEU A 142 -22.76 15.86 -14.11
N LEU A 143 -22.98 14.85 -14.95
CA LEU A 143 -24.10 14.86 -15.91
C LEU A 143 -25.46 14.79 -15.22
N VAL A 144 -25.60 14.08 -14.10
CA VAL A 144 -26.84 14.12 -13.30
C VAL A 144 -27.15 15.55 -12.84
N VAL A 145 -26.15 16.30 -12.43
CA VAL A 145 -26.35 17.69 -11.94
C VAL A 145 -26.57 18.69 -13.08
N THR A 146 -26.11 18.39 -14.29
CA THR A 146 -26.20 19.31 -15.44
C THR A 146 -27.28 18.92 -16.45
N VAL A 147 -27.25 17.69 -16.96
CA VAL A 147 -28.14 17.21 -18.03
C VAL A 147 -29.57 16.99 -17.49
N THR A 148 -29.71 16.29 -16.36
CA THR A 148 -31.05 15.95 -15.82
C THR A 148 -31.90 17.20 -15.51
N PRO A 149 -31.41 18.24 -14.78
CA PRO A 149 -32.21 19.43 -14.55
C PRO A 149 -32.53 20.23 -15.83
N LEU A 150 -31.56 20.31 -16.75
CA LEU A 150 -31.73 21.07 -17.99
C LEU A 150 -32.71 20.37 -18.94
N ALA A 151 -32.62 19.04 -19.08
CA ALA A 151 -33.57 18.24 -19.85
C ALA A 151 -34.98 18.28 -19.24
N LEU A 152 -35.07 18.10 -17.90
CA LEU A 152 -36.34 18.19 -17.17
C LEU A 152 -36.95 19.60 -17.28
N GLY A 153 -36.17 20.66 -17.15
CA GLY A 153 -36.60 22.05 -17.36
C GLY A 153 -37.10 22.30 -18.79
N THR A 154 -36.48 21.72 -19.79
CA THR A 154 -36.95 21.79 -21.18
C THR A 154 -38.26 21.05 -21.35
N VAL A 155 -38.40 19.86 -20.77
CA VAL A 155 -39.67 19.12 -20.77
C VAL A 155 -40.76 19.90 -20.05
N LEU A 156 -40.45 20.58 -18.92
CA LEU A 156 -41.40 21.41 -18.18
C LEU A 156 -41.95 22.60 -19.02
N VAL A 157 -41.09 23.22 -19.82
CA VAL A 157 -41.51 24.31 -20.74
C VAL A 157 -42.36 23.78 -21.89
N LEU A 158 -42.07 22.56 -22.37
CA LEU A 158 -42.82 21.94 -23.46
C LEU A 158 -44.15 21.35 -22.98
N ASP A 159 -44.16 20.64 -21.86
CA ASP A 159 -45.31 19.98 -21.29
C ASP A 159 -45.20 19.78 -19.79
N PHE A 160 -46.10 20.40 -19.02
CA PHE A 160 -46.10 20.37 -17.56
C PHE A 160 -46.35 18.97 -16.98
N TRP A 161 -47.32 18.20 -17.55
CA TRP A 161 -47.70 16.90 -17.00
C TRP A 161 -46.64 15.85 -17.18
N SER A 162 -46.01 15.82 -18.34
CA SER A 162 -44.85 14.92 -18.59
C SER A 162 -43.67 15.24 -17.67
N ALA A 163 -43.38 16.55 -17.44
CA ALA A 163 -42.36 16.98 -16.51
C ALA A 163 -42.68 16.56 -15.06
N PHE A 164 -43.97 16.69 -14.64
CA PHE A 164 -44.39 16.28 -13.32
C PHE A 164 -44.21 14.77 -13.09
N ILE A 165 -44.61 13.94 -14.07
CA ILE A 165 -44.40 12.48 -14.01
C ILE A 165 -42.90 12.15 -13.91
N ALA A 166 -42.08 12.76 -14.76
CA ALA A 166 -40.62 12.54 -14.74
C ALA A 166 -40.02 12.96 -13.39
N ALA A 167 -40.40 14.15 -12.88
CA ALA A 167 -39.92 14.66 -11.60
C ALA A 167 -40.31 13.78 -10.40
N ALA A 168 -41.53 13.20 -10.43
CA ALA A 168 -42.03 12.31 -9.36
C ALA A 168 -41.23 10.98 -9.30
N VAL A 169 -40.71 10.50 -10.43
CA VAL A 169 -39.93 9.25 -10.51
C VAL A 169 -38.46 9.44 -10.18
N ILE A 170 -37.85 10.61 -10.48
CA ILE A 170 -36.43 10.89 -10.24
C ILE A 170 -36.00 10.54 -8.81
N PRO A 171 -36.66 10.89 -7.71
CA PRO A 171 -36.27 10.55 -6.36
C PRO A 171 -36.28 9.04 -6.06
N LEU A 172 -37.09 8.28 -6.79
CA LEU A 172 -37.22 6.85 -6.60
C LEU A 172 -35.93 6.09 -7.01
N ILE A 173 -35.24 6.57 -8.04
CA ILE A 173 -34.00 5.97 -8.54
C ILE A 173 -32.90 5.98 -7.46
N PRO A 174 -32.48 7.13 -6.87
CA PRO A 174 -31.48 7.14 -5.81
C PRO A 174 -31.96 6.42 -4.53
N LEU A 175 -33.24 6.44 -4.22
CA LEU A 175 -33.80 5.70 -3.09
C LEU A 175 -33.57 4.20 -3.24
N PHE A 176 -33.88 3.62 -4.39
CA PHE A 176 -33.62 2.21 -4.68
C PHE A 176 -32.11 1.92 -4.77
N MET A 177 -31.33 2.84 -5.33
CA MET A 177 -29.86 2.70 -5.40
C MET A 177 -29.24 2.59 -3.99
N VAL A 178 -29.66 3.42 -3.03
CA VAL A 178 -29.18 3.35 -1.64
C VAL A 178 -29.65 2.07 -0.95
N LEU A 179 -30.93 1.70 -1.15
CA LEU A 179 -31.51 0.51 -0.53
C LEU A 179 -30.78 -0.76 -0.98
N ILE A 180 -30.59 -0.93 -2.29
CA ILE A 180 -29.89 -2.09 -2.87
C ILE A 180 -28.40 -2.03 -2.57
N GLY A 181 -27.77 -0.83 -2.58
CA GLY A 181 -26.37 -0.62 -2.25
C GLY A 181 -26.00 -1.16 -0.88
N ARG A 182 -26.85 -1.00 0.12
CA ARG A 182 -26.64 -1.56 1.47
C ARG A 182 -26.59 -3.09 1.46
N PHE A 183 -27.47 -3.76 0.74
CA PHE A 183 -27.43 -5.22 0.61
C PHE A 183 -26.21 -5.73 -0.16
N THR A 184 -25.72 -4.94 -1.10
CA THR A 184 -24.55 -5.29 -1.93
C THR A 184 -23.26 -5.18 -1.13
N GLN A 185 -23.12 -4.19 -0.24
CA GLN A 185 -21.92 -3.97 0.59
C GLN A 185 -21.58 -5.20 1.41
N ASP A 186 -22.55 -5.77 2.13
CA ASP A 186 -22.34 -6.96 2.97
C ASP A 186 -21.93 -8.19 2.15
N SER A 187 -22.45 -8.30 0.92
CA SER A 187 -22.08 -9.40 0.02
C SER A 187 -20.67 -9.22 -0.55
N SER A 188 -20.26 -8.00 -0.86
CA SER A 188 -18.91 -7.68 -1.34
C SER A 188 -17.86 -7.92 -0.26
N ASN A 189 -18.11 -7.51 0.97
CA ASN A 189 -17.19 -7.74 2.11
C ASN A 189 -16.98 -9.24 2.35
N ARG A 190 -18.05 -10.05 2.30
CA ARG A 190 -17.95 -11.50 2.43
C ARG A 190 -17.17 -12.16 1.29
N LYS A 191 -17.34 -11.67 0.06
CA LYS A 191 -16.57 -12.13 -1.10
C LYS A 191 -15.08 -11.83 -0.91
N LEU A 192 -14.73 -10.60 -0.50
CA LEU A 192 -13.35 -10.18 -0.27
C LEU A 192 -12.69 -11.07 0.78
N ALA A 193 -13.30 -11.23 1.96
CA ALA A 193 -12.79 -12.08 3.02
C ALA A 193 -12.61 -13.57 2.58
N SER A 194 -13.51 -14.09 1.73
CA SER A 194 -13.38 -15.44 1.17
C SER A 194 -12.21 -15.55 0.19
N MET A 195 -11.98 -14.50 -0.61
CA MET A 195 -10.89 -14.43 -1.58
C MET A 195 -9.52 -14.31 -0.87
N GLU A 196 -9.42 -13.50 0.17
CA GLU A 196 -8.22 -13.33 1.01
C GLU A 196 -7.84 -14.65 1.69
N ARG A 197 -8.82 -15.36 2.29
CA ARG A 197 -8.59 -16.69 2.89
C ARG A 197 -8.08 -17.70 1.88
N LEU A 198 -8.68 -17.75 0.68
CA LEU A 198 -8.23 -18.64 -0.38
C LEU A 198 -6.82 -18.28 -0.85
N GLY A 199 -6.53 -16.98 -1.02
CA GLY A 199 -5.22 -16.48 -1.45
C GLY A 199 -4.12 -16.79 -0.44
N SER A 200 -4.32 -16.49 0.86
CA SER A 200 -3.34 -16.77 1.91
C SER A 200 -3.04 -18.26 2.02
N GLN A 201 -4.06 -19.12 1.97
CA GLN A 201 -3.87 -20.56 2.05
C GLN A 201 -3.18 -21.15 0.81
N LEU A 202 -3.41 -20.58 -0.37
CA LEU A 202 -2.67 -20.96 -1.57
C LEU A 202 -1.19 -20.59 -1.47
N LEU A 203 -0.86 -19.40 -0.99
CA LEU A 203 0.51 -18.95 -0.76
C LEU A 203 1.23 -19.82 0.27
N ASP A 204 0.58 -20.13 1.41
CA ASP A 204 1.10 -21.01 2.44
C ASP A 204 1.40 -22.42 1.89
N LEU A 205 0.48 -22.96 1.08
CA LEU A 205 0.67 -24.26 0.44
C LEU A 205 1.79 -24.24 -0.58
N MET A 206 1.91 -23.19 -1.38
CA MET A 206 3.03 -23.04 -2.33
C MET A 206 4.37 -22.99 -1.61
N ALA A 207 4.46 -22.25 -0.52
CA ALA A 207 5.66 -22.16 0.32
C ALA A 207 5.97 -23.51 1.01
N GLY A 208 4.93 -24.24 1.46
CA GLY A 208 5.07 -25.54 2.10
C GLY A 208 5.15 -26.75 1.16
N LEU A 209 4.95 -26.55 -0.16
CA LEU A 209 4.89 -27.65 -1.15
C LEU A 209 6.14 -28.53 -1.16
N PRO A 210 7.37 -28.01 -1.08
CA PRO A 210 8.57 -28.85 -1.00
C PRO A 210 8.55 -29.80 0.21
N THR A 211 8.09 -29.32 1.36
CA THR A 211 7.96 -30.11 2.60
C THR A 211 6.88 -31.17 2.47
N LEU A 212 5.70 -30.81 1.94
CA LEU A 212 4.61 -31.75 1.72
C LEU A 212 5.02 -32.86 0.76
N ARG A 213 5.74 -32.53 -0.32
CA ARG A 213 6.27 -33.49 -1.29
C ARG A 213 7.32 -34.40 -0.68
N GLY A 214 8.24 -33.85 0.15
CA GLY A 214 9.24 -34.62 0.87
C GLY A 214 8.62 -35.63 1.87
N LEU A 215 7.41 -35.34 2.38
CA LEU A 215 6.66 -36.19 3.28
C LEU A 215 5.65 -37.13 2.56
N GLY A 216 5.52 -37.06 1.24
CA GLY A 216 4.53 -37.82 0.46
C GLY A 216 3.08 -37.47 0.77
N ARG A 217 2.84 -36.21 1.21
CA ARG A 217 1.51 -35.69 1.61
C ARG A 217 0.97 -34.59 0.69
N GLU A 218 1.40 -34.53 -0.52
CA GLU A 218 1.01 -33.50 -1.50
C GLU A 218 -0.50 -33.46 -1.81
N ASP A 219 -1.19 -34.59 -1.72
CA ASP A 219 -2.64 -34.67 -1.93
C ASP A 219 -3.49 -34.24 -0.71
N GLY A 220 -2.90 -34.18 0.48
CA GLY A 220 -3.61 -33.87 1.73
C GLY A 220 -4.41 -32.55 1.68
N PRO A 221 -3.86 -31.43 1.19
CA PRO A 221 -4.56 -30.16 1.15
C PRO A 221 -5.67 -30.05 0.08
N ARG A 222 -5.74 -30.99 -0.88
CA ARG A 222 -6.63 -30.92 -2.06
C ARG A 222 -8.11 -30.71 -1.71
N GLU A 223 -8.63 -31.45 -0.75
CA GLU A 223 -10.04 -31.36 -0.35
C GLU A 223 -10.32 -30.05 0.42
N HIS A 224 -9.35 -29.58 1.19
CA HIS A 224 -9.45 -28.29 1.87
C HIS A 224 -9.51 -27.12 0.87
N LEU A 225 -8.60 -27.10 -0.10
CA LEU A 225 -8.62 -26.10 -1.18
C LEU A 225 -9.91 -26.16 -2.02
N ARG A 226 -10.40 -27.37 -2.30
CA ARG A 226 -11.66 -27.53 -3.02
C ARG A 226 -12.85 -26.95 -2.27
N ARG A 227 -12.90 -27.08 -0.93
CA ARG A 227 -13.94 -26.46 -0.08
C ARG A 227 -13.85 -24.95 -0.12
N LEU A 228 -12.65 -24.37 0.07
CA LEU A 228 -12.43 -22.93 -0.01
C LEU A 228 -12.78 -22.36 -1.39
N GLY A 229 -12.41 -23.06 -2.46
CA GLY A 229 -12.79 -22.70 -3.83
C GLY A 229 -14.31 -22.69 -4.05
N LYS A 230 -15.04 -23.71 -3.54
CA LYS A 230 -16.50 -23.75 -3.57
C LYS A 230 -17.13 -22.62 -2.78
N GLU A 231 -16.60 -22.29 -1.59
CA GLU A 231 -17.06 -21.18 -0.77
C GLU A 231 -16.84 -19.83 -1.49
N ASN A 232 -15.66 -19.61 -2.07
CA ASN A 232 -15.38 -18.42 -2.88
C ASN A 232 -16.30 -18.32 -4.10
N THR A 233 -16.58 -19.42 -4.80
CA THR A 233 -17.55 -19.45 -5.91
C THR A 233 -18.96 -19.09 -5.43
N ARG A 234 -19.40 -19.64 -4.29
CA ARG A 234 -20.73 -19.37 -3.72
C ARG A 234 -20.89 -17.89 -3.33
N THR A 235 -19.90 -17.30 -2.66
CA THR A 235 -19.92 -15.89 -2.27
C THR A 235 -19.84 -14.97 -3.48
N THR A 236 -19.04 -15.31 -4.48
CA THR A 236 -18.97 -14.57 -5.76
C THR A 236 -20.30 -14.60 -6.49
N MET A 237 -20.96 -15.77 -6.60
CA MET A 237 -22.27 -15.89 -7.23
C MET A 237 -23.36 -15.12 -6.46
N ALA A 238 -23.31 -15.09 -5.13
CA ALA A 238 -24.20 -14.29 -4.32
C ALA A 238 -24.05 -12.79 -4.62
N THR A 239 -22.79 -12.29 -4.66
CA THR A 239 -22.50 -10.89 -5.01
C THR A 239 -22.97 -10.56 -6.44
N LEU A 240 -22.71 -11.43 -7.42
CA LEU A 240 -23.15 -11.23 -8.80
C LEU A 240 -24.68 -11.17 -8.91
N ARG A 241 -25.42 -12.06 -8.20
CA ARG A 241 -26.89 -12.02 -8.19
C ARG A 241 -27.42 -10.67 -7.69
N VAL A 242 -26.86 -10.13 -6.61
CA VAL A 242 -27.28 -8.83 -6.07
C VAL A 242 -26.90 -7.70 -7.03
N ALA A 243 -25.73 -7.74 -7.65
CA ALA A 243 -25.31 -6.75 -8.65
C ALA A 243 -26.22 -6.75 -9.90
N PHE A 244 -26.57 -7.93 -10.44
CA PHE A 244 -27.50 -8.04 -11.56
C PHE A 244 -28.92 -7.61 -11.18
N LEU A 245 -29.36 -7.94 -9.97
CA LEU A 245 -30.69 -7.49 -9.49
C LEU A 245 -30.72 -5.97 -9.38
N SER A 246 -29.64 -5.37 -8.86
CA SER A 246 -29.50 -3.91 -8.78
C SER A 246 -29.62 -3.23 -10.14
N GLY A 247 -28.82 -3.71 -11.12
CA GLY A 247 -28.86 -3.20 -12.49
C GLY A 247 -30.24 -3.39 -13.14
N GLY A 248 -30.83 -4.58 -12.99
CA GLY A 248 -32.15 -4.92 -13.53
C GLY A 248 -33.28 -4.05 -12.95
N VAL A 249 -33.27 -3.78 -11.65
CA VAL A 249 -34.27 -2.90 -11.02
C VAL A 249 -34.16 -1.46 -11.53
N LEU A 250 -32.93 -0.94 -11.65
CA LEU A 250 -32.71 0.41 -12.18
C LEU A 250 -33.15 0.52 -13.65
N GLU A 251 -32.82 -0.48 -14.47
CA GLU A 251 -33.23 -0.55 -15.87
C GLU A 251 -34.75 -0.62 -16.01
N PHE A 252 -35.38 -1.51 -15.24
CA PHE A 252 -36.84 -1.64 -15.21
C PHE A 252 -37.51 -0.33 -14.79
N LEU A 253 -37.05 0.32 -13.73
CA LEU A 253 -37.60 1.57 -13.23
C LEU A 253 -37.49 2.70 -14.26
N THR A 254 -36.30 2.82 -14.90
CA THR A 254 -36.06 3.82 -15.94
C THR A 254 -36.97 3.57 -17.16
N THR A 255 -37.02 2.33 -17.65
CA THR A 255 -37.83 1.96 -18.81
C THR A 255 -39.32 2.16 -18.52
N LEU A 256 -39.80 1.77 -17.33
CA LEU A 256 -41.19 1.99 -16.90
C LEU A 256 -41.53 3.49 -16.85
N SER A 257 -40.57 4.33 -16.38
CA SER A 257 -40.76 5.78 -16.31
C SER A 257 -40.90 6.41 -17.70
N VAL A 258 -40.05 6.02 -18.63
CA VAL A 258 -40.10 6.46 -20.03
C VAL A 258 -41.42 5.98 -20.68
N ALA A 259 -41.82 4.73 -20.44
CA ALA A 259 -43.09 4.19 -20.94
C ALA A 259 -44.31 4.96 -20.40
N LEU A 260 -44.27 5.33 -19.11
CA LEU A 260 -45.36 6.10 -18.50
C LEU A 260 -45.51 7.47 -19.14
N VAL A 261 -44.41 8.19 -19.37
CA VAL A 261 -44.38 9.47 -20.10
C VAL A 261 -44.88 9.27 -21.54
N ALA A 262 -44.42 8.23 -22.23
CA ALA A 262 -44.81 7.95 -23.61
C ALA A 262 -46.30 7.64 -23.74
N VAL A 263 -46.88 6.88 -22.80
CA VAL A 263 -48.33 6.59 -22.78
C VAL A 263 -49.15 7.85 -22.51
N GLU A 264 -48.74 8.66 -21.54
CA GLU A 264 -49.42 9.94 -21.22
C GLU A 264 -49.42 10.89 -22.43
N VAL A 265 -48.24 11.12 -23.02
CA VAL A 265 -48.07 11.94 -24.24
C VAL A 265 -48.87 11.37 -25.41
N GLY A 266 -48.81 10.05 -25.62
CA GLY A 266 -49.53 9.36 -26.69
C GLY A 266 -51.04 9.50 -26.58
N MET A 267 -51.59 9.34 -25.38
CA MET A 267 -53.02 9.53 -25.13
C MET A 267 -53.47 10.97 -25.41
N ARG A 268 -52.71 11.96 -24.99
CA ARG A 268 -53.04 13.38 -25.23
C ARG A 268 -52.85 13.78 -26.71
N LEU A 269 -51.88 13.15 -27.40
CA LEU A 269 -51.72 13.35 -28.82
C LEU A 269 -52.91 12.83 -29.62
N VAL A 270 -53.43 11.63 -29.29
CA VAL A 270 -54.64 11.06 -29.90
C VAL A 270 -55.88 11.94 -29.66
N HIS A 271 -56.01 12.53 -28.48
CA HIS A 271 -57.10 13.46 -28.16
C HIS A 271 -56.87 14.86 -28.71
N GLY A 272 -55.78 15.13 -29.42
CA GLY A 272 -55.49 16.45 -30.00
C GLY A 272 -55.18 17.55 -28.99
N SER A 273 -54.88 17.20 -27.74
CA SER A 273 -54.60 18.16 -26.66
C SER A 273 -53.18 18.70 -26.65
N ILE A 274 -52.27 18.09 -27.42
CA ILE A 274 -50.90 18.57 -27.64
C ILE A 274 -50.49 18.42 -29.12
N PRO A 275 -49.65 19.32 -29.67
CA PRO A 275 -49.15 19.18 -31.04
C PRO A 275 -48.12 18.04 -31.16
N LEU A 276 -48.01 17.44 -32.37
CA LEU A 276 -47.11 16.32 -32.65
C LEU A 276 -45.65 16.70 -32.38
N THR A 277 -45.26 17.94 -32.68
CA THR A 277 -43.90 18.45 -32.39
C THR A 277 -43.56 18.38 -30.91
N THR A 278 -44.44 18.82 -30.04
CA THR A 278 -44.25 18.76 -28.58
C THR A 278 -44.23 17.31 -28.10
N GLY A 279 -45.14 16.46 -28.57
CA GLY A 279 -45.17 15.05 -28.18
C GLY A 279 -43.90 14.31 -28.57
N LEU A 280 -43.43 14.49 -29.80
CA LEU A 280 -42.15 13.89 -30.25
C LEU A 280 -40.96 14.40 -29.44
N ALA A 281 -40.86 15.71 -29.20
CA ALA A 281 -39.75 16.28 -28.43
C ALA A 281 -39.71 15.72 -27.00
N VAL A 282 -40.86 15.63 -26.32
CA VAL A 282 -40.98 15.11 -24.96
C VAL A 282 -40.61 13.61 -24.90
N ILE A 283 -41.14 12.79 -25.82
CA ILE A 283 -40.79 11.36 -25.89
C ILE A 283 -39.30 11.14 -26.11
N MET A 284 -38.65 11.98 -26.93
CA MET A 284 -37.22 11.89 -27.20
C MET A 284 -36.35 12.39 -26.04
N LEU A 285 -36.84 13.38 -25.26
CA LEU A 285 -36.12 13.91 -24.11
C LEU A 285 -36.30 13.05 -22.84
N ALA A 286 -37.41 12.31 -22.73
CA ALA A 286 -37.70 11.52 -21.54
C ALA A 286 -36.56 10.51 -21.18
N PRO A 287 -35.99 9.70 -22.11
CA PRO A 287 -34.85 8.86 -21.80
C PRO A 287 -33.62 9.65 -21.31
N GLU A 288 -33.33 10.81 -21.86
CA GLU A 288 -32.20 11.64 -21.55
C GLU A 288 -32.25 12.26 -20.14
N VAL A 289 -33.46 12.43 -19.57
CA VAL A 289 -33.64 12.84 -18.17
C VAL A 289 -33.17 11.77 -17.22
N PHE A 290 -33.42 10.49 -17.51
CA PHE A 290 -33.14 9.38 -16.62
C PHE A 290 -31.76 8.71 -16.87
N GLU A 291 -31.20 8.81 -18.08
CA GLU A 291 -29.97 8.13 -18.48
C GLU A 291 -28.76 8.46 -17.58
N PRO A 292 -28.48 9.72 -17.20
CA PRO A 292 -27.36 10.02 -16.30
C PRO A 292 -27.52 9.34 -14.92
N LEU A 293 -28.73 9.31 -14.38
CA LEU A 293 -29.03 8.66 -13.10
C LEU A 293 -28.81 7.14 -13.17
N ARG A 294 -29.28 6.51 -14.25
CA ARG A 294 -29.09 5.09 -14.52
C ARG A 294 -27.60 4.74 -14.62
N GLN A 295 -26.84 5.56 -15.33
CA GLN A 295 -25.39 5.36 -15.50
C GLN A 295 -24.62 5.51 -14.19
N VAL A 296 -24.97 6.48 -13.33
CA VAL A 296 -24.38 6.60 -11.99
C VAL A 296 -24.61 5.30 -11.21
N GLY A 297 -25.84 4.74 -11.23
CA GLY A 297 -26.13 3.47 -10.57
C GLY A 297 -25.30 2.30 -11.11
N ALA A 298 -25.16 2.20 -12.43
CA ALA A 298 -24.37 1.15 -13.08
C ALA A 298 -22.87 1.26 -12.76
N GLN A 299 -22.32 2.47 -12.69
CA GLN A 299 -20.89 2.71 -12.43
C GLN A 299 -20.55 2.77 -10.94
N PHE A 300 -21.52 2.83 -10.04
CA PHE A 300 -21.30 2.93 -8.60
C PHE A 300 -20.43 1.77 -8.06
N HIS A 301 -20.76 0.54 -8.46
CA HIS A 301 -20.00 -0.63 -8.00
C HIS A 301 -18.58 -0.69 -8.56
N ALA A 302 -18.39 -0.24 -9.81
CA ALA A 302 -17.06 -0.19 -10.43
C ALA A 302 -16.17 0.89 -9.77
N SER A 303 -16.78 1.97 -9.27
CA SER A 303 -16.06 3.06 -8.61
C SER A 303 -15.76 2.78 -7.14
N ALA A 304 -16.48 1.87 -6.49
CA ALA A 304 -16.28 1.56 -5.07
C ALA A 304 -14.86 1.05 -4.77
N ASN A 305 -14.28 0.23 -5.66
CA ASN A 305 -12.90 -0.23 -5.54
C ASN A 305 -11.90 0.94 -5.63
N GLY A 306 -12.12 1.86 -6.56
CA GLY A 306 -11.29 3.06 -6.71
C GLY A 306 -11.32 3.96 -5.48
N VAL A 307 -12.51 4.13 -4.87
CA VAL A 307 -12.64 4.91 -3.64
C VAL A 307 -11.93 4.22 -2.47
N ALA A 308 -12.02 2.89 -2.36
CA ALA A 308 -11.29 2.12 -1.35
C ALA A 308 -9.76 2.23 -1.55
N ALA A 309 -9.28 2.19 -2.80
CA ALA A 309 -7.87 2.40 -3.12
C ALA A 309 -7.39 3.83 -2.75
N ALA A 310 -8.22 4.85 -2.99
CA ALA A 310 -7.93 6.21 -2.57
C ALA A 310 -7.86 6.33 -1.04
N GLU A 311 -8.79 5.69 -0.32
CA GLU A 311 -8.80 5.68 1.15
C GLU A 311 -7.53 5.02 1.71
N ALA A 312 -7.13 3.87 1.15
CA ALA A 312 -5.87 3.22 1.50
C ALA A 312 -4.63 4.09 1.19
N ALA A 313 -4.66 4.86 0.08
CA ALA A 313 -3.60 5.81 -0.22
C ALA A 313 -3.54 6.95 0.80
N PHE A 314 -4.71 7.49 1.20
CA PHE A 314 -4.77 8.55 2.22
C PHE A 314 -4.35 8.06 3.60
N GLU A 315 -4.65 6.82 3.97
CA GLU A 315 -4.15 6.21 5.21
C GLU A 315 -2.61 6.23 5.27
N VAL A 316 -1.94 6.00 4.13
CA VAL A 316 -0.48 6.11 4.05
C VAL A 316 -0.01 7.56 4.07
N ILE A 317 -0.64 8.43 3.26
CA ILE A 317 -0.25 9.84 3.11
C ILE A 317 -0.45 10.63 4.42
N GLU A 318 -1.56 10.37 5.12
CA GLU A 318 -1.93 11.04 6.37
C GLU A 318 -1.31 10.36 7.61
N ALA A 319 -0.61 9.22 7.46
CA ALA A 319 0.04 8.56 8.57
C ALA A 319 1.07 9.51 9.23
N PRO A 320 1.11 9.59 10.58
CA PRO A 320 2.08 10.42 11.26
C PRO A 320 3.50 9.91 11.00
N ALA A 321 4.34 10.72 10.37
CA ALA A 321 5.76 10.44 10.23
C ALA A 321 6.53 10.88 11.47
N PRO A 322 7.68 10.26 11.77
CA PRO A 322 8.59 10.78 12.75
C PRO A 322 8.96 12.24 12.44
N GLU A 323 8.91 13.09 13.44
CA GLU A 323 9.42 14.45 13.29
C GLU A 323 10.95 14.39 13.27
N HIS A 324 11.57 14.94 12.25
CA HIS A 324 13.00 15.07 12.11
C HIS A 324 13.40 16.55 12.20
N GLY A 325 14.58 16.82 12.74
CA GLY A 325 15.13 18.15 12.75
C GLY A 325 15.68 18.61 11.39
N ASP A 326 15.96 19.90 11.30
CA ASP A 326 16.53 20.53 10.10
C ASP A 326 18.00 20.94 10.30
N THR A 327 18.58 20.66 11.48
CA THR A 327 19.95 21.06 11.81
C THR A 327 20.94 20.22 11.01
N PRO A 328 21.94 20.82 10.34
CA PRO A 328 22.98 20.07 9.65
C PRO A 328 23.75 19.16 10.62
N ALA A 329 24.08 17.94 10.16
CA ALA A 329 24.84 17.00 10.95
C ALA A 329 26.26 17.54 11.21
N PRO A 330 26.79 17.41 12.43
CA PRO A 330 28.20 17.64 12.68
C PRO A 330 29.04 16.53 12.02
N ASP A 331 30.29 16.83 11.73
CA ASP A 331 31.25 15.88 11.15
C ASP A 331 31.54 14.72 12.12
N PRO A 332 31.18 13.46 11.79
CA PRO A 332 31.43 12.30 12.64
C PRO A 332 32.93 12.02 12.91
N ALA A 333 33.83 12.51 12.05
CA ALA A 333 35.28 12.37 12.28
C ALA A 333 35.77 13.16 13.50
N SER A 334 35.01 14.13 13.97
CA SER A 334 35.32 14.99 15.13
C SER A 334 34.25 14.95 16.24
N THR A 335 33.32 13.98 16.18
CA THR A 335 32.13 13.95 17.03
C THR A 335 31.96 12.60 17.70
N ASP A 336 31.86 12.57 19.03
CA ASP A 336 31.46 11.41 19.80
C ASP A 336 29.96 11.15 19.65
N ILE A 337 29.57 9.89 19.41
CA ILE A 337 28.17 9.48 19.40
C ILE A 337 27.85 8.86 20.75
N VAL A 338 26.99 9.54 21.52
CA VAL A 338 26.66 9.16 22.90
C VAL A 338 25.23 8.64 22.96
N LEU A 339 25.07 7.40 23.39
CA LEU A 339 23.78 6.78 23.68
C LEU A 339 23.49 6.97 25.16
N GLU A 340 22.39 7.65 25.51
CA GLU A 340 21.98 7.92 26.89
C GLU A 340 20.65 7.25 27.19
N GLY A 341 20.67 6.15 27.98
CA GLY A 341 19.47 5.43 28.42
C GLY A 341 18.59 4.90 27.29
N LEU A 342 19.22 4.60 26.15
CA LEU A 342 18.50 4.27 24.91
C LEU A 342 17.64 3.04 25.08
N SER A 343 16.31 3.20 24.89
CA SER A 343 15.34 2.09 24.96
C SER A 343 14.30 2.23 23.84
N VAL A 344 13.99 1.07 23.22
CA VAL A 344 12.97 0.99 22.16
C VAL A 344 11.93 -0.06 22.51
N ALA A 345 10.65 0.32 22.45
CA ALA A 345 9.52 -0.55 22.71
C ALA A 345 9.31 -1.55 21.56
N ALA A 346 9.23 -2.85 21.87
CA ALA A 346 9.04 -3.91 20.89
C ALA A 346 8.29 -5.10 21.47
N ARG A 347 7.07 -5.39 21.01
CA ARG A 347 6.31 -6.64 21.29
C ARG A 347 6.31 -7.09 22.77
N GLY A 348 6.11 -6.15 23.71
CA GLY A 348 6.05 -6.46 25.15
C GLY A 348 7.41 -6.46 25.85
N VAL A 349 8.50 -6.10 25.17
CA VAL A 349 9.85 -5.97 25.73
C VAL A 349 10.47 -4.64 25.34
N TRP A 350 11.44 -4.17 26.10
CA TRP A 350 12.35 -3.11 25.71
C TRP A 350 13.56 -3.75 25.01
N ALA A 351 13.85 -3.37 23.78
CA ALA A 351 14.93 -3.92 22.97
C ALA A 351 15.47 -2.88 21.96
N PRO A 352 16.60 -2.16 22.27
CA PRO A 352 17.42 -2.24 23.47
C PRO A 352 16.71 -1.74 24.72
N ALA A 353 17.24 -2.07 25.91
CA ALA A 353 16.79 -1.58 27.20
C ALA A 353 17.93 -0.85 27.92
N ASP A 354 17.68 0.41 28.27
CA ASP A 354 18.55 1.28 29.08
C ASP A 354 20.02 1.22 28.65
N LEU A 355 20.28 1.37 27.35
CA LEU A 355 21.62 1.25 26.75
C LEU A 355 22.36 2.58 26.87
N ASP A 356 23.46 2.57 27.63
CA ASP A 356 24.41 3.68 27.76
C ASP A 356 25.73 3.28 27.08
N ALA A 357 26.19 4.10 26.13
CA ALA A 357 27.45 3.87 25.44
C ALA A 357 27.99 5.16 24.79
N VAL A 358 29.31 5.19 24.57
CA VAL A 358 29.97 6.24 23.79
C VAL A 358 30.76 5.57 22.67
N ILE A 359 30.63 6.07 21.46
CA ILE A 359 31.37 5.65 20.27
C ILE A 359 32.26 6.83 19.85
N HIS A 360 33.58 6.61 19.87
CA HIS A 360 34.53 7.65 19.50
C HIS A 360 34.88 7.62 17.99
N PRO A 361 35.22 8.76 17.41
CA PRO A 361 35.71 8.82 16.03
C PRO A 361 36.85 7.85 15.75
N GLY A 362 36.80 7.15 14.61
CA GLY A 362 37.82 6.19 14.20
C GLY A 362 37.85 4.89 15.00
N GLU A 363 36.89 4.64 15.90
CA GLU A 363 36.79 3.43 16.71
C GLU A 363 36.06 2.30 15.96
N LEU A 364 36.51 1.06 16.12
CA LEU A 364 35.77 -0.14 15.71
C LEU A 364 34.99 -0.70 16.89
N VAL A 365 33.68 -0.54 16.87
CA VAL A 365 32.78 -0.95 17.94
C VAL A 365 31.96 -2.17 17.53
N ALA A 366 31.99 -3.24 18.35
CA ALA A 366 31.15 -4.42 18.17
C ALA A 366 29.89 -4.37 19.07
N LEU A 367 28.70 -4.41 18.47
CA LEU A 367 27.44 -4.61 19.18
C LEU A 367 27.18 -6.10 19.33
N THR A 368 27.10 -6.58 20.59
CA THR A 368 26.88 -7.98 20.92
C THR A 368 25.61 -8.16 21.73
N GLY A 369 25.15 -9.40 21.89
CA GLY A 369 23.96 -9.75 22.68
C GLY A 369 23.13 -10.86 22.06
N PRO A 370 22.16 -11.42 22.79
CA PRO A 370 21.30 -12.49 22.31
C PRO A 370 20.47 -12.08 21.08
N SER A 371 19.94 -13.05 20.34
CA SER A 371 18.99 -12.76 19.27
C SER A 371 17.76 -12.07 19.84
N GLY A 372 17.30 -11.02 19.16
CA GLY A 372 16.18 -10.20 19.65
C GLY A 372 16.54 -9.17 20.72
N SER A 373 17.83 -9.00 21.09
CA SER A 373 18.23 -7.99 22.10
C SER A 373 18.08 -6.53 21.63
N GLY A 374 17.82 -6.30 20.33
CA GLY A 374 17.63 -4.94 19.80
C GLY A 374 18.88 -4.37 19.12
N LYS A 375 19.88 -5.19 18.75
CA LYS A 375 21.11 -4.73 18.07
C LYS A 375 20.81 -3.99 16.76
N THR A 376 20.04 -4.60 15.86
CA THR A 376 19.60 -3.95 14.61
C THR A 376 18.73 -2.73 14.89
N THR A 377 17.89 -2.76 15.93
CA THR A 377 17.10 -1.59 16.36
C THR A 377 18.01 -0.46 16.85
N THR A 378 19.07 -0.77 17.61
CA THR A 378 20.08 0.22 18.04
C THR A 378 20.75 0.86 16.81
N VAL A 379 21.12 0.07 15.82
CA VAL A 379 21.66 0.57 14.54
C VAL A 379 20.65 1.47 13.81
N MET A 380 19.36 1.09 13.77
CA MET A 380 18.33 1.93 13.13
C MET A 380 18.15 3.27 13.86
N VAL A 381 18.23 3.29 15.19
CA VAL A 381 18.19 4.54 15.95
C VAL A 381 19.45 5.38 15.71
N LEU A 382 20.61 4.76 15.68
CA LEU A 382 21.89 5.42 15.39
C LEU A 382 21.90 6.07 13.99
N LEU A 383 21.21 5.46 13.04
CA LEU A 383 21.05 6.00 11.68
C LEU A 383 19.89 7.01 11.56
N GLY A 384 19.16 7.30 12.64
CA GLY A 384 17.98 8.18 12.60
C GLY A 384 16.80 7.59 11.82
N LEU A 385 16.80 6.27 11.57
CA LEU A 385 15.74 5.55 10.84
C LEU A 385 14.58 5.10 11.75
N GLU A 386 14.82 5.05 13.06
CA GLU A 386 13.86 4.69 14.09
C GLU A 386 14.00 5.63 15.28
N PRO A 387 12.93 6.26 15.79
CA PRO A 387 13.02 7.09 16.98
C PRO A 387 13.22 6.24 18.23
N ALA A 388 14.00 6.73 19.17
CA ALA A 388 14.08 6.17 20.51
C ALA A 388 12.72 6.33 21.22
N THR A 389 12.27 5.28 21.94
CA THR A 389 11.07 5.38 22.78
C THR A 389 11.39 6.07 24.10
N ARG A 390 12.58 5.82 24.65
CA ARG A 390 13.16 6.49 25.82
C ARG A 390 14.65 6.70 25.59
N GLY A 391 15.23 7.69 26.28
CA GLY A 391 16.60 8.06 26.07
C GLY A 391 16.80 8.85 24.77
N ARG A 392 18.05 9.02 24.37
CA ARG A 392 18.43 9.82 23.19
C ARG A 392 19.80 9.43 22.66
N VAL A 393 20.10 9.90 21.47
CA VAL A 393 21.45 9.82 20.85
C VAL A 393 21.98 11.24 20.71
N LEU A 394 23.11 11.54 21.36
CA LEU A 394 23.72 12.86 21.32
C LEU A 394 25.01 12.83 20.49
N LEU A 395 25.18 13.84 19.67
CA LEU A 395 26.38 14.11 18.88
C LEU A 395 27.17 15.21 19.61
N ARG A 396 28.31 14.85 20.22
CA ARG A 396 29.15 15.74 21.02
C ARG A 396 30.52 15.94 20.39
N PRO A 397 31.08 17.17 20.36
CA PRO A 397 32.46 17.37 19.93
C PRO A 397 33.44 16.53 20.78
N THR A 398 34.40 15.86 20.13
CA THR A 398 35.42 15.03 20.80
C THR A 398 36.23 15.85 21.79
N GLY A 399 36.52 15.26 22.99
CA GLY A 399 37.33 15.92 24.02
C GLY A 399 36.54 16.76 25.02
N TYR A 400 35.23 16.71 25.00
CA TYR A 400 34.40 17.31 26.05
C TYR A 400 34.41 16.43 27.31
N GLU A 401 35.31 16.68 28.25
CA GLU A 401 35.41 16.02 29.57
C GLU A 401 34.32 16.55 30.54
N GLY A 402 33.07 16.28 30.26
CA GLY A 402 31.96 16.40 31.21
C GLY A 402 31.77 15.06 31.92
N GLY A 403 32.63 14.79 32.93
CA GLY A 403 32.56 13.52 33.66
C GLY A 403 31.27 13.38 34.49
N PRO A 404 30.76 12.13 34.67
CA PRO A 404 29.72 11.83 35.66
C PRO A 404 30.34 11.92 37.08
N GLY A 405 30.29 13.08 37.74
CA GLY A 405 30.90 13.18 39.08
C GLY A 405 30.86 14.51 39.83
N SER A 406 30.33 15.59 39.31
CA SER A 406 30.09 16.77 40.11
C SER A 406 28.60 16.86 40.48
N GLY A 407 28.30 16.65 41.76
CA GLY A 407 26.95 16.54 42.34
C GLY A 407 26.13 17.84 42.37
N THR A 408 25.91 18.39 41.21
CA THR A 408 24.90 19.41 40.95
C THR A 408 24.31 19.04 39.57
N THR A 409 23.00 18.94 39.46
CA THR A 409 22.18 18.67 38.29
C THR A 409 22.97 18.51 36.99
N PRO A 410 22.86 17.37 36.26
CA PRO A 410 23.60 17.16 35.02
C PRO A 410 23.24 18.30 34.08
N ASP A 411 24.14 19.25 33.90
CA ASP A 411 24.12 20.16 32.76
C ASP A 411 24.30 19.29 31.54
N PRO A 412 23.31 19.14 30.64
CA PRO A 412 23.48 18.44 29.39
C PRO A 412 24.43 19.32 28.57
N GLY A 413 25.75 19.03 28.65
CA GLY A 413 26.77 19.76 27.89
C GLY A 413 26.37 19.85 26.40
N PRO A 414 26.99 20.73 25.61
CA PRO A 414 26.55 21.07 24.26
C PRO A 414 26.68 19.88 23.31
N GLY A 415 25.67 18.99 23.33
CA GLY A 415 25.49 17.90 22.40
C GLY A 415 24.23 18.15 21.59
N LEU A 416 24.29 17.95 20.29
CA LEU A 416 23.13 18.00 19.40
C LEU A 416 22.40 16.66 19.47
N ASP A 417 21.10 16.67 19.77
CA ASP A 417 20.29 15.44 19.72
C ASP A 417 20.11 15.01 18.25
N LEU A 418 20.32 13.73 17.97
CA LEU A 418 20.16 13.17 16.62
C LEU A 418 18.74 13.40 16.08
N ALA A 419 17.74 13.49 16.95
CA ALA A 419 16.36 13.81 16.56
C ALA A 419 16.22 15.22 15.99
N GLU A 420 17.12 16.16 16.33
CA GLU A 420 17.13 17.54 15.82
C GLU A 420 17.95 17.69 14.53
N VAL A 421 18.62 16.61 14.09
CA VAL A 421 19.49 16.59 12.91
C VAL A 421 18.69 16.26 11.66
N SER A 422 19.01 16.95 10.55
CA SER A 422 18.46 16.62 9.24
C SER A 422 18.91 15.23 8.79
N PRO A 423 17.98 14.30 8.50
CA PRO A 423 18.33 12.94 8.09
C PRO A 423 19.23 12.89 6.84
N THR A 424 18.92 13.73 5.85
CA THR A 424 19.73 13.80 4.60
C THR A 424 21.16 14.24 4.87
N SER A 425 21.36 15.18 5.79
CA SER A 425 22.70 15.60 6.20
C SER A 425 23.42 14.50 6.97
N TRP A 426 22.75 13.77 7.88
CA TRP A 426 23.33 12.67 8.63
C TRP A 426 23.71 11.50 7.73
N TRP A 427 22.82 11.11 6.80
CA TRP A 427 23.06 9.99 5.88
C TRP A 427 24.18 10.27 4.87
N SER A 428 24.51 11.53 4.59
CA SER A 428 25.68 11.85 3.74
C SER A 428 27.00 11.50 4.40
N HIS A 429 27.04 11.30 5.72
CA HIS A 429 28.19 10.89 6.50
C HIS A 429 28.16 9.42 6.92
N ALA A 430 27.09 8.68 6.62
CA ALA A 430 26.90 7.31 7.09
C ALA A 430 26.67 6.33 5.95
N THR A 431 27.39 5.22 5.95
CA THR A 431 27.13 4.06 5.07
C THR A 431 26.62 2.89 5.90
N TRP A 432 25.49 2.31 5.46
CA TRP A 432 24.91 1.13 6.09
C TRP A 432 24.93 -0.09 5.16
N VAL A 433 25.49 -1.20 5.66
CA VAL A 433 25.41 -2.52 5.03
C VAL A 433 24.46 -3.39 5.86
N PRO A 434 23.22 -3.59 5.39
CA PRO A 434 22.26 -4.41 6.11
C PRO A 434 22.58 -5.90 6.01
N GLN A 435 21.98 -6.72 6.87
CA GLN A 435 22.12 -8.18 6.89
C GLN A 435 21.79 -8.82 5.52
N ALA A 436 20.77 -8.30 4.83
CA ALA A 436 20.40 -8.70 3.48
C ALA A 436 20.55 -7.52 2.50
N PRO A 437 21.72 -7.38 1.85
CA PRO A 437 21.96 -6.28 0.93
C PRO A 437 21.03 -6.31 -0.29
N THR A 438 20.48 -5.15 -0.64
CA THR A 438 19.63 -4.99 -1.82
C THR A 438 20.48 -4.92 -3.08
N ILE A 439 20.11 -5.74 -4.07
CA ILE A 439 20.69 -5.73 -5.42
C ILE A 439 19.63 -5.21 -6.38
N LEU A 440 19.98 -4.17 -7.12
CA LEU A 440 19.11 -3.58 -8.13
C LEU A 440 19.28 -4.29 -9.48
N PRO A 441 18.23 -4.33 -10.33
CA PRO A 441 18.37 -4.79 -11.71
C PRO A 441 19.39 -3.92 -12.45
N GLY A 442 20.40 -4.55 -13.07
CA GLY A 442 21.50 -3.86 -13.74
C GLY A 442 22.77 -4.72 -13.76
N THR A 443 23.89 -4.14 -14.13
CA THR A 443 25.18 -4.83 -14.11
C THR A 443 25.79 -4.92 -12.70
N LEU A 444 26.74 -5.82 -12.51
CA LEU A 444 27.47 -5.92 -11.25
C LEU A 444 28.23 -4.60 -10.96
N ARG A 445 28.78 -3.96 -11.99
CA ARG A 445 29.45 -2.65 -11.91
C ARG A 445 28.51 -1.56 -11.42
N GLU A 446 27.32 -1.45 -12.03
CA GLU A 446 26.30 -0.49 -11.61
C GLU A 446 25.87 -0.71 -10.16
N ASN A 447 25.74 -1.96 -9.74
CA ASN A 447 25.40 -2.29 -8.35
C ASN A 447 26.50 -1.94 -7.34
N VAL A 448 27.75 -1.91 -7.73
CA VAL A 448 28.86 -1.49 -6.85
C VAL A 448 29.00 0.04 -6.81
N LEU A 449 28.87 0.70 -7.95
CA LEU A 449 29.09 2.16 -8.06
C LEU A 449 27.87 3.00 -7.66
N GLY A 450 26.69 2.39 -7.52
CA GLY A 450 25.40 3.07 -7.32
C GLY A 450 24.78 3.49 -8.64
N ASP A 451 23.63 4.19 -8.53
CA ASP A 451 22.84 4.56 -9.70
C ASP A 451 23.65 5.44 -10.68
N ALA A 452 23.59 5.10 -11.96
CA ALA A 452 24.33 5.78 -13.05
C ALA A 452 24.00 7.29 -13.20
N GLY A 453 23.06 7.80 -12.37
CA GLY A 453 22.73 9.23 -12.28
C GLY A 453 23.63 10.04 -11.34
N SER A 454 24.30 9.41 -10.37
CA SER A 454 25.30 10.07 -9.54
C SER A 454 26.66 9.91 -10.24
N ALA A 455 27.07 10.93 -10.97
CA ALA A 455 28.29 11.01 -11.78
C ALA A 455 29.58 10.98 -10.93
N ARG A 456 29.73 9.97 -10.06
CA ARG A 456 30.97 9.72 -9.34
C ARG A 456 31.84 8.83 -10.24
N GLU A 457 32.72 9.43 -11.01
CA GLU A 457 33.76 8.70 -11.73
C GLU A 457 34.74 8.06 -10.72
N VAL A 458 34.47 6.82 -10.34
CA VAL A 458 35.40 6.03 -9.54
C VAL A 458 36.48 5.48 -10.47
N PRO A 459 37.75 5.81 -10.27
CA PRO A 459 38.83 5.26 -11.08
C PRO A 459 38.85 3.73 -11.01
N ASP A 460 39.05 3.07 -12.14
CA ASP A 460 39.11 1.59 -12.21
C ASP A 460 40.12 0.98 -11.25
N ALA A 461 41.23 1.67 -10.96
CA ALA A 461 42.20 1.26 -9.96
C ALA A 461 41.62 1.23 -8.53
N LYS A 462 40.77 2.22 -8.14
CA LYS A 462 40.11 2.25 -6.84
C LYS A 462 39.06 1.13 -6.74
N LEU A 463 38.29 0.91 -7.83
CA LEU A 463 37.34 -0.20 -7.92
C LEU A 463 38.04 -1.57 -7.79
N ALA A 464 39.13 -1.78 -8.52
CA ALA A 464 39.88 -3.03 -8.48
C ALA A 464 40.48 -3.28 -7.08
N SER A 465 41.03 -2.25 -6.43
CA SER A 465 41.59 -2.34 -5.06
C SER A 465 40.48 -2.69 -4.05
N ALA A 466 39.32 -2.04 -4.11
CA ALA A 466 38.20 -2.32 -3.23
C ALA A 466 37.65 -3.75 -3.45
N ALA A 467 37.53 -4.19 -4.70
CA ALA A 467 37.10 -5.54 -5.03
C ALA A 467 38.08 -6.60 -4.51
N GLN A 468 39.37 -6.35 -4.63
CA GLN A 468 40.41 -7.24 -4.09
C GLN A 468 40.37 -7.32 -2.56
N ALA A 469 40.17 -6.19 -1.88
CA ALA A 469 40.10 -6.15 -0.42
C ALA A 469 38.90 -6.95 0.13
N THR A 470 37.79 -7.02 -0.60
CA THR A 470 36.55 -7.75 -0.22
C THR A 470 36.48 -9.16 -0.81
N GLY A 471 37.38 -9.51 -1.73
CA GLY A 471 37.36 -10.76 -2.50
C GLY A 471 36.24 -10.80 -3.56
N LEU A 472 35.69 -9.66 -3.96
CA LEU A 472 34.71 -9.56 -5.05
C LEU A 472 35.39 -9.79 -6.40
N ASP A 473 36.66 -9.47 -6.55
CA ASP A 473 37.51 -9.76 -7.73
C ASP A 473 37.47 -11.24 -8.14
N GLN A 474 37.50 -12.15 -7.15
CA GLN A 474 37.36 -13.59 -7.37
C GLN A 474 35.99 -13.95 -7.92
N VAL A 475 34.93 -13.28 -7.44
CA VAL A 475 33.56 -13.48 -7.95
C VAL A 475 33.48 -12.99 -9.39
N VAL A 476 33.97 -11.78 -9.66
CA VAL A 476 34.01 -11.20 -11.02
C VAL A 476 34.74 -12.11 -12.00
N ALA A 477 35.85 -12.71 -11.59
CA ALA A 477 36.65 -13.64 -12.42
C ALA A 477 35.90 -14.94 -12.77
N THR A 478 34.91 -15.35 -11.98
CA THR A 478 34.09 -16.55 -12.26
C THR A 478 32.87 -16.26 -13.17
N LEU A 479 32.53 -14.99 -13.36
CA LEU A 479 31.37 -14.58 -14.14
C LEU A 479 31.74 -14.41 -15.62
N GLN A 480 30.89 -14.91 -16.54
CA GLN A 480 31.17 -14.92 -17.98
C GLN A 480 31.40 -13.51 -18.57
N GLN A 481 30.71 -12.50 -18.04
CA GLN A 481 30.80 -11.11 -18.49
C GLN A 481 31.51 -10.20 -17.49
N GLY A 482 32.15 -10.78 -16.46
CA GLY A 482 32.89 -10.03 -15.45
C GLY A 482 32.00 -8.95 -14.80
N TRP A 483 32.47 -7.70 -14.82
CA TRP A 483 31.76 -6.54 -14.25
C TRP A 483 30.46 -6.19 -14.96
N GLU A 484 30.30 -6.55 -16.23
CA GLU A 484 29.11 -6.28 -17.05
C GLU A 484 28.06 -7.40 -16.91
N THR A 485 28.26 -8.35 -15.99
CA THR A 485 27.28 -9.41 -15.73
C THR A 485 25.99 -8.80 -15.20
N PRO A 486 24.84 -9.04 -15.86
CA PRO A 486 23.55 -8.59 -15.37
C PRO A 486 23.19 -9.34 -14.09
N VAL A 487 22.79 -8.60 -13.04
CA VAL A 487 22.25 -9.15 -11.79
C VAL A 487 20.79 -8.70 -11.69
N GLY A 488 19.91 -9.68 -11.47
CA GLY A 488 18.47 -9.42 -11.43
C GLY A 488 17.99 -8.88 -10.09
N GLN A 489 16.69 -8.64 -10.03
CA GLN A 489 16.01 -8.21 -8.82
C GLN A 489 16.26 -9.22 -7.68
N GLY A 490 16.70 -8.73 -6.52
CA GLY A 490 17.09 -9.58 -5.39
C GLY A 490 18.43 -10.30 -5.56
N GLY A 491 19.25 -9.94 -6.59
CA GLY A 491 20.54 -10.56 -6.86
C GLY A 491 20.42 -12.01 -7.32
N VAL A 492 19.46 -12.30 -8.17
CA VAL A 492 19.30 -13.62 -8.81
C VAL A 492 20.60 -13.95 -9.54
N GLY A 493 21.19 -15.12 -9.22
CA GLY A 493 22.49 -15.54 -9.75
C GLY A 493 23.69 -15.27 -8.83
N LEU A 494 23.54 -14.43 -7.78
CA LEU A 494 24.56 -14.22 -6.75
C LEU A 494 24.22 -15.00 -5.46
N SER A 495 25.20 -15.72 -4.91
CA SER A 495 25.05 -16.34 -3.59
C SER A 495 24.97 -15.28 -2.48
N VAL A 496 24.54 -15.68 -1.27
CA VAL A 496 24.46 -14.77 -0.12
C VAL A 496 25.84 -14.14 0.17
N GLY A 497 26.91 -14.92 0.15
CA GLY A 497 28.27 -14.43 0.36
C GLY A 497 28.77 -13.51 -0.76
N GLN A 498 28.36 -13.75 -2.01
CA GLN A 498 28.72 -12.86 -3.13
C GLN A 498 28.00 -11.50 -3.00
N ARG A 499 26.73 -11.49 -2.60
CA ARG A 499 25.99 -10.25 -2.32
C ARG A 499 26.62 -9.45 -1.18
N GLN A 500 27.09 -10.14 -0.14
CA GLN A 500 27.77 -9.50 0.99
C GLN A 500 29.10 -8.86 0.57
N ARG A 501 29.92 -9.55 -0.25
CA ARG A 501 31.15 -8.98 -0.79
C ARG A 501 30.90 -7.76 -1.66
N LEU A 502 29.86 -7.80 -2.49
CA LEU A 502 29.43 -6.65 -3.29
C LEU A 502 29.07 -5.45 -2.41
N ALA A 503 28.25 -5.65 -1.37
CA ALA A 503 27.85 -4.58 -0.46
C ALA A 503 29.03 -3.99 0.33
N LEU A 504 29.98 -4.84 0.76
CA LEU A 504 31.21 -4.38 1.39
C LEU A 504 32.10 -3.60 0.42
N THR A 505 32.16 -4.01 -0.86
CA THR A 505 32.91 -3.25 -1.89
C THR A 505 32.29 -1.87 -2.08
N ARG A 506 30.96 -1.78 -2.12
CA ARG A 506 30.24 -0.50 -2.15
C ARG A 506 30.61 0.38 -0.95
N ALA A 507 30.60 -0.19 0.26
CA ALA A 507 30.95 0.52 1.48
C ALA A 507 32.41 0.99 1.53
N LEU A 508 33.35 0.25 0.92
CA LEU A 508 34.74 0.67 0.79
C LEU A 508 34.96 1.82 -0.20
N LEU A 509 34.13 1.86 -1.24
CA LEU A 509 34.19 2.92 -2.26
C LEU A 509 33.54 4.21 -1.82
N ASP A 510 32.66 4.11 -0.84
CA ASP A 510 32.05 5.27 -0.20
C ASP A 510 33.06 5.94 0.74
N ASP A 511 33.07 7.27 0.79
CA ASP A 511 33.97 8.05 1.61
C ASP A 511 33.34 8.50 2.95
N SER A 512 32.23 7.85 3.38
CA SER A 512 31.52 8.14 4.63
C SER A 512 32.41 7.88 5.86
N ASP A 513 32.34 8.75 6.85
CA ASP A 513 33.11 8.67 8.09
C ASP A 513 32.55 7.64 9.08
N LEU A 514 31.23 7.38 9.02
CA LEU A 514 30.54 6.34 9.81
C LEU A 514 30.13 5.18 8.93
N VAL A 515 30.60 3.97 9.28
CA VAL A 515 30.22 2.73 8.60
C VAL A 515 29.49 1.80 9.56
N VAL A 516 28.28 1.41 9.22
CA VAL A 516 27.47 0.49 10.03
C VAL A 516 27.27 -0.82 9.27
N LEU A 517 27.65 -1.94 9.91
CA LEU A 517 27.60 -3.27 9.32
C LEU A 517 26.71 -4.19 10.16
N ASP A 518 25.62 -4.70 9.56
CA ASP A 518 24.70 -5.61 10.23
C ASP A 518 25.01 -7.06 9.88
N GLU A 519 25.60 -7.81 10.81
CA GLU A 519 26.02 -9.21 10.68
C GLU A 519 26.81 -9.54 9.38
N PRO A 520 27.89 -8.81 9.07
CA PRO A 520 28.58 -8.92 7.77
C PRO A 520 29.23 -10.28 7.52
N THR A 521 29.36 -11.13 8.54
CA THR A 521 29.92 -12.47 8.46
C THR A 521 28.90 -13.60 8.55
N ALA A 522 27.60 -13.27 8.53
CA ALA A 522 26.55 -14.28 8.55
C ALA A 522 26.65 -15.18 7.32
N HIS A 523 26.53 -16.51 7.51
CA HIS A 523 26.56 -17.52 6.44
C HIS A 523 27.86 -17.60 5.62
N LEU A 524 29.00 -17.04 6.13
CA LEU A 524 30.29 -17.13 5.50
C LEU A 524 31.13 -18.29 6.10
N ASP A 525 31.98 -18.88 5.27
CA ASP A 525 33.04 -19.81 5.69
C ASP A 525 34.20 -19.06 6.37
N ALA A 526 35.08 -19.78 7.04
CA ALA A 526 36.20 -19.19 7.78
C ALA A 526 37.18 -18.36 6.91
N VAL A 527 37.34 -18.72 5.64
CA VAL A 527 38.23 -17.97 4.71
C VAL A 527 37.59 -16.63 4.36
N SER A 528 36.30 -16.63 4.00
CA SER A 528 35.53 -15.44 3.70
C SER A 528 35.34 -14.53 4.93
N GLU A 529 35.17 -15.11 6.13
CA GLU A 529 35.14 -14.37 7.39
C GLU A 529 36.46 -13.61 7.62
N GLY A 530 37.59 -14.25 7.37
CA GLY A 530 38.91 -13.59 7.48
C GLY A 530 39.07 -12.41 6.51
N VAL A 531 38.46 -12.48 5.32
CA VAL A 531 38.44 -11.36 4.37
C VAL A 531 37.64 -10.20 4.93
N VAL A 532 36.43 -10.46 5.44
CA VAL A 532 35.55 -9.43 6.01
C VAL A 532 36.22 -8.75 7.22
N VAL A 533 36.84 -9.51 8.14
CA VAL A 533 37.53 -8.94 9.30
C VAL A 533 38.69 -8.03 8.88
N ARG A 534 39.46 -8.41 7.86
CA ARG A 534 40.54 -7.55 7.32
C ARG A 534 39.95 -6.27 6.70
N THR A 535 38.86 -6.37 5.97
CA THR A 535 38.17 -5.22 5.37
C THR A 535 37.68 -4.24 6.42
N ILE A 536 37.05 -4.73 7.51
CA ILE A 536 36.59 -3.92 8.63
C ILE A 536 37.77 -3.19 9.31
N ARG A 537 38.89 -3.90 9.56
CA ARG A 537 40.08 -3.26 10.12
C ARG A 537 40.68 -2.22 9.18
N ALA A 538 40.70 -2.47 7.88
CA ALA A 538 41.17 -1.49 6.92
C ALA A 538 40.33 -0.21 6.90
N MET A 539 39.02 -0.31 7.07
CA MET A 539 38.12 0.86 7.22
C MET A 539 38.49 1.65 8.48
N ARG A 540 38.65 0.98 9.63
CA ARG A 540 39.06 1.60 10.89
C ARG A 540 40.45 2.25 10.77
N ASP A 541 41.43 1.55 10.19
CA ASP A 541 42.81 2.04 10.00
C ASP A 541 42.87 3.25 9.05
N ALA A 542 41.88 3.41 8.18
CA ALA A 542 41.65 4.61 7.36
C ALA A 542 41.02 5.78 8.13
N GLY A 543 40.80 5.65 9.45
CA GLY A 543 40.23 6.68 10.30
C GLY A 543 38.69 6.70 10.36
N ARG A 544 37.99 5.72 9.76
CA ARG A 544 36.52 5.65 9.76
C ARG A 544 36.03 5.04 11.07
N THR A 545 34.93 5.57 11.59
CA THR A 545 34.19 4.97 12.71
C THR A 545 33.40 3.78 12.20
N VAL A 546 33.59 2.59 12.77
CA VAL A 546 32.93 1.37 12.31
C VAL A 546 32.10 0.77 13.44
N VAL A 547 30.80 0.63 13.23
CA VAL A 547 29.89 -0.05 14.15
C VAL A 547 29.46 -1.37 13.49
N VAL A 548 29.76 -2.50 14.15
CA VAL A 548 29.44 -3.82 13.59
C VAL A 548 28.58 -4.64 14.55
N ILE A 549 27.46 -5.16 14.07
CA ILE A 549 26.71 -6.20 14.79
C ILE A 549 27.46 -7.53 14.60
N ALA A 550 27.96 -8.08 15.70
CA ALA A 550 28.82 -9.25 15.67
C ALA A 550 28.27 -10.41 16.51
N HIS A 551 28.24 -11.59 15.90
CA HIS A 551 27.97 -12.88 16.58
C HIS A 551 29.22 -13.81 16.56
N ARG A 552 30.19 -13.54 15.70
CA ARG A 552 31.41 -14.32 15.51
C ARG A 552 32.54 -13.78 16.35
N ALA A 553 33.26 -14.70 17.04
CA ALA A 553 34.35 -14.34 17.93
C ALA A 553 35.50 -13.57 17.22
N ALA A 554 35.77 -13.87 15.95
CA ALA A 554 36.80 -13.19 15.18
C ALA A 554 36.50 -11.70 14.96
N VAL A 555 35.24 -11.33 14.73
CA VAL A 555 34.80 -9.93 14.57
C VAL A 555 34.87 -9.22 15.92
N VAL A 556 34.36 -9.86 16.99
CA VAL A 556 34.41 -9.31 18.36
C VAL A 556 35.86 -9.08 18.82
N ALA A 557 36.78 -10.02 18.54
CA ALA A 557 38.20 -9.90 18.88
C ALA A 557 38.93 -8.84 18.04
N ALA A 558 38.36 -8.40 16.92
CA ALA A 558 38.91 -7.34 16.09
C ALA A 558 38.52 -5.95 16.56
N ALA A 559 37.46 -5.83 17.36
CA ALA A 559 36.87 -4.56 17.83
C ALA A 559 37.74 -3.93 18.93
N ASP A 560 37.82 -2.59 18.92
CA ASP A 560 38.48 -1.80 19.95
C ASP A 560 37.59 -1.74 21.21
N ARG A 561 36.26 -1.80 21.02
CA ARG A 561 35.26 -1.80 22.10
C ARG A 561 34.13 -2.77 21.78
N VAL A 562 33.59 -3.36 22.83
CA VAL A 562 32.42 -4.24 22.75
C VAL A 562 31.28 -3.61 23.60
N ILE A 563 30.14 -3.41 22.98
CA ILE A 563 28.92 -2.91 23.65
C ILE A 563 27.91 -4.05 23.69
N GLU A 564 27.48 -4.44 24.89
CA GLU A 564 26.49 -5.48 25.08
C GLU A 564 25.07 -4.87 25.08
N VAL A 565 24.26 -5.27 24.10
CA VAL A 565 22.85 -4.85 23.98
C VAL A 565 21.96 -5.84 24.70
N ARG A 566 21.16 -5.34 25.65
CA ARG A 566 20.30 -6.14 26.51
C ARG A 566 18.82 -5.84 26.28
N THR A 567 17.97 -6.81 26.66
CA THR A 567 16.51 -6.64 26.68
C THR A 567 15.98 -6.68 28.10
N ARG A 568 14.83 -6.06 28.32
CA ARG A 568 14.06 -6.14 29.54
C ARG A 568 12.58 -6.35 29.19
N ALA A 569 11.91 -7.25 29.91
CA ALA A 569 10.46 -7.38 29.80
C ALA A 569 9.79 -6.06 30.22
N ALA A 570 8.83 -5.60 29.46
CA ALA A 570 8.05 -4.43 29.81
C ALA A 570 6.93 -4.82 30.80
N THR A 571 6.64 -3.95 31.76
CA THR A 571 5.51 -4.14 32.66
C THR A 571 4.19 -3.85 31.92
N PRO A 572 3.05 -4.44 32.37
CA PRO A 572 1.75 -4.12 31.76
C PRO A 572 1.38 -2.64 31.82
N GLU A 573 1.93 -1.91 32.79
CA GLU A 573 1.74 -0.48 32.93
C GLU A 573 2.55 0.31 31.90
N GLU A 574 3.80 -0.06 31.68
CA GLU A 574 4.64 0.51 30.62
C GLU A 574 4.02 0.28 29.23
N ILE A 575 3.51 -0.92 28.95
CA ILE A 575 2.89 -1.25 27.65
C ILE A 575 1.68 -0.36 27.37
N ARG A 576 0.88 -0.02 28.40
CA ARG A 576 -0.28 0.89 28.24
C ARG A 576 0.11 2.32 27.86
N HIS A 577 1.32 2.75 28.23
CA HIS A 577 1.83 4.10 27.94
C HIS A 577 2.79 4.16 26.75
N TRP A 578 2.98 3.03 26.05
CA TRP A 578 3.79 3.06 24.83
C TRP A 578 3.14 3.96 23.77
N PRO A 579 3.92 4.77 23.06
CA PRO A 579 3.39 5.48 21.93
C PRO A 579 2.87 4.44 20.93
N VAL A 580 1.59 4.55 20.59
CA VAL A 580 0.97 3.73 19.55
C VAL A 580 1.52 4.21 18.21
N LEU A 581 2.66 3.67 17.82
CA LEU A 581 3.28 3.96 16.53
C LEU A 581 2.41 3.35 15.43
N GLY A 582 1.48 4.16 14.89
CA GLY A 582 0.71 3.84 13.70
C GLY A 582 -0.58 3.05 13.89
N GLU A 583 -1.23 3.09 15.07
CA GLU A 583 -2.68 2.85 15.14
C GLU A 583 -3.39 4.20 15.00
N VAL A 584 -3.93 4.44 13.82
CA VAL A 584 -4.98 5.43 13.64
C VAL A 584 -6.12 5.02 14.59
N GLU A 585 -6.46 5.90 15.54
CA GLU A 585 -7.72 5.83 16.28
C GLU A 585 -8.90 5.87 15.30
N THR A 586 -9.23 4.75 14.71
CA THR A 586 -10.48 4.54 14.00
C THR A 586 -11.00 3.14 14.26
N LEU A 587 -11.35 2.89 15.50
CA LEU A 587 -12.41 1.95 15.83
C LEU A 587 -12.99 2.40 17.17
N GLY A 588 -13.99 3.28 17.07
CA GLY A 588 -14.90 3.51 18.15
C GLY A 588 -15.43 2.16 18.63
N ASP A 589 -15.34 1.96 19.96
CA ASP A 589 -16.02 0.93 20.75
C ASP A 589 -16.41 -0.38 20.02
N VAL A 590 -15.43 -1.15 19.57
CA VAL A 590 -15.57 -2.59 19.42
C VAL A 590 -14.56 -3.23 20.38
N ARG A 591 -15.00 -3.52 21.59
CA ARG A 591 -14.39 -4.55 22.41
C ARG A 591 -14.43 -5.84 21.58
N VAL A 592 -13.33 -6.14 20.91
CA VAL A 592 -13.06 -7.50 20.44
C VAL A 592 -12.68 -8.27 21.70
N GLU A 593 -13.67 -8.88 22.35
CA GLU A 593 -13.42 -10.01 23.21
C GLU A 593 -12.80 -11.09 22.32
N LEU A 594 -11.49 -11.24 22.41
CA LEU A 594 -10.78 -12.41 21.89
C LEU A 594 -11.18 -13.60 22.75
N PRO A 595 -12.02 -14.52 22.27
CA PRO A 595 -12.34 -15.71 23.05
C PRO A 595 -11.11 -16.61 23.06
N GLY A 596 -10.45 -16.74 24.19
CA GLY A 596 -9.72 -17.96 24.57
C GLY A 596 -8.25 -18.06 24.18
N LEU A 597 -7.45 -16.98 24.12
CA LEU A 597 -6.02 -17.11 23.78
C LEU A 597 -5.03 -16.47 24.77
N LEU A 598 -5.44 -16.20 25.99
CA LEU A 598 -4.52 -15.94 27.11
C LEU A 598 -5.17 -16.42 28.40
N ASP A 599 -5.15 -17.73 28.63
CA ASP A 599 -5.25 -18.29 29.96
C ASP A 599 -3.89 -18.07 30.66
N PRO A 600 -3.81 -17.23 31.71
CA PRO A 600 -2.56 -17.00 32.44
C PRO A 600 -1.98 -18.26 33.11
N ALA A 601 -2.71 -19.37 33.12
CA ALA A 601 -2.27 -20.63 33.69
C ALA A 601 -1.30 -21.43 32.80
N LEU A 602 -1.08 -21.03 31.54
CA LEU A 602 -0.20 -21.74 30.61
C LEU A 602 1.21 -21.13 30.47
N VAL A 603 1.55 -20.10 31.23
CA VAL A 603 2.87 -19.43 31.19
C VAL A 603 3.59 -19.49 32.56
N ALA A 604 3.24 -20.41 33.44
CA ALA A 604 4.04 -20.69 34.62
C ALA A 604 5.09 -21.76 34.29
N PRO A 605 6.40 -21.51 34.51
CA PRO A 605 7.40 -22.57 34.38
C PRO A 605 7.16 -23.61 35.45
N THR A 606 6.91 -24.86 35.06
CA THR A 606 6.86 -26.03 35.96
C THR A 606 8.22 -26.18 36.62
N ALA A 607 8.29 -25.87 37.92
CA ALA A 607 9.38 -26.27 38.79
C ALA A 607 9.37 -27.81 38.92
N PRO A 608 10.54 -28.48 38.99
CA PRO A 608 10.60 -29.93 39.16
C PRO A 608 10.12 -30.33 40.55
N GLN A 609 9.04 -31.12 40.64
CA GLN A 609 8.63 -31.77 41.85
C GLN A 609 9.59 -32.92 42.16
N ALA A 610 10.21 -32.84 43.33
CA ALA A 610 10.96 -33.93 43.96
C ALA A 610 10.01 -35.02 44.45
N GLY A 611 10.37 -36.26 44.13
CA GLY A 611 10.20 -37.53 44.82
C GLY A 611 8.87 -37.82 45.51
N SER A 612 8.13 -38.81 45.02
CA SER A 612 7.37 -39.73 45.86
C SER A 612 7.50 -41.14 45.29
N THR A 613 8.02 -42.01 46.16
CA THR A 613 8.19 -43.46 46.11
C THR A 613 6.89 -44.20 45.74
N PRO A 614 6.99 -45.35 45.05
CA PRO A 614 5.84 -46.21 44.77
C PRO A 614 5.53 -47.13 45.96
N PRO A 615 4.28 -47.55 46.22
CA PRO A 615 3.97 -48.69 47.05
C PRO A 615 3.92 -49.96 46.22
N ASP A 616 4.51 -50.98 46.83
CA ASP A 616 4.51 -52.41 46.50
C ASP A 616 3.12 -53.02 46.44
N GLY A 617 3.01 -54.07 45.66
CA GLY A 617 2.31 -55.26 46.09
C GLY A 617 1.18 -55.76 45.21
N ASP A 618 1.50 -56.82 44.59
CA ASP A 618 0.79 -58.12 44.61
C ASP A 618 -0.30 -58.38 43.54
N GLY A 619 -0.03 -59.39 42.79
CA GLY A 619 -0.77 -60.63 42.77
C GLY A 619 -1.48 -61.01 41.44
N THR A 620 -0.89 -62.03 40.81
CA THR A 620 -1.57 -63.15 40.12
C THR A 620 -2.12 -62.96 38.68
N ASP A 621 -1.39 -63.51 37.79
CA ASP A 621 -1.57 -64.41 36.64
C ASP A 621 -2.85 -65.34 36.70
N PRO A 622 -3.25 -66.09 35.61
CA PRO A 622 -2.99 -66.11 34.16
C PRO A 622 -4.24 -66.47 33.30
N HIS A 623 -3.95 -66.71 32.00
CA HIS A 623 -4.75 -67.41 30.98
C HIS A 623 -5.82 -66.67 30.16
N ARG A 624 -5.53 -66.45 28.89
CA ARG A 624 -6.09 -67.23 27.73
C ARG A 624 -5.72 -66.59 26.39
N THR A 625 -4.98 -67.33 25.60
CA THR A 625 -4.98 -67.34 24.15
C THR A 625 -6.05 -68.34 23.66
N PRO A 626 -6.22 -68.58 22.34
CA PRO A 626 -6.51 -67.72 21.16
C PRO A 626 -7.77 -68.22 20.43
N ASP A 627 -8.12 -67.63 19.31
CA ASP A 627 -8.71 -68.22 18.09
C ASP A 627 -9.24 -67.09 17.20
N SER A 628 -8.72 -66.86 16.03
CA SER A 628 -8.87 -67.54 14.73
C SER A 628 -10.16 -67.18 13.99
N GLU A 629 -9.95 -66.93 12.70
CA GLU A 629 -10.92 -66.90 11.58
C GLU A 629 -11.80 -65.64 11.43
N GLY A 630 -11.94 -65.04 10.32
CA GLY A 630 -11.91 -65.47 8.98
C GLY A 630 -12.77 -64.53 8.14
N GLY A 631 -12.35 -64.20 6.98
CA GLY A 631 -13.23 -64.17 5.83
C GLY A 631 -13.78 -62.86 5.29
N ARG A 632 -13.25 -62.47 4.18
CA ARG A 632 -13.95 -62.00 2.96
C ARG A 632 -14.96 -60.82 3.06
N GLN A 633 -14.73 -59.77 2.40
CA GLN A 633 -14.88 -59.40 0.98
C GLN A 633 -14.34 -57.99 0.72
#